data_4ebe039e2d6aea27f3ad6f175e40794b
#
_entry.id   4ebe039e2d6aea27f3ad6f175e40794b
#
_cell.length_a   1.000
_cell.length_b   1.000
_cell.length_c   1.000
_cell.angle_alpha   90.00
_cell.angle_beta   90.00
_cell.angle_gamma   90.00
#
_symmetry.space_group_name_H-M   'P 1'
#
loop_
_entity.id
_entity.type
_entity.pdbx_description
1 polymer ?
#
loop_
_entity_poly.entity_id
_entity_poly.type
_entity_poly.pdbx_seq_one_letter_code
_entity_poly.pdbx_strand_id
1 'polypeptide(L)'
;MQGFVGIILVILGVLLYVLYDRGYLPVKSMSAIHFIGSMGAGTNKASAAFGSASGQIRRVLRFKESKPYEFTFKGKITKGTVQAYVLESNKIPDLVLDSDCPSGIVHAEKGQRYYLVIRFQNASGEYTLSWK
;
A
#
# COMPACT_ATOMS: atom_id res chain seq x y z
N MET A 1 10.11 13.71 -36.31
CA MET A 1 10.78 13.09 -35.16
C MET A 1 10.35 13.65 -33.80
N GLN A 2 10.28 14.96 -33.61
CA GLN A 2 9.85 15.55 -32.35
C GLN A 2 8.43 15.15 -31.93
N GLY A 3 7.48 15.10 -32.88
CA GLY A 3 6.12 14.64 -32.59
C GLY A 3 6.02 13.19 -32.19
N PHE A 4 6.93 12.36 -32.70
CA PHE A 4 6.98 10.94 -32.33
C PHE A 4 7.43 10.73 -30.88
N VAL A 5 8.43 11.48 -30.42
CA VAL A 5 8.91 11.44 -29.04
C VAL A 5 7.80 11.90 -28.07
N GLY A 6 7.08 12.96 -28.41
CA GLY A 6 5.95 13.45 -27.62
C GLY A 6 4.86 12.41 -27.45
N ILE A 7 4.51 11.70 -28.53
CA ILE A 7 3.51 10.62 -28.50
C ILE A 7 3.97 9.49 -27.57
N ILE A 8 5.23 9.08 -27.64
CA ILE A 8 5.78 8.04 -26.78
C ILE A 8 5.70 8.45 -25.31
N LEU A 9 6.03 9.71 -24.98
CA LEU A 9 5.97 10.21 -23.60
C LEU A 9 4.54 10.22 -23.07
N VAL A 10 3.56 10.59 -23.89
CA VAL A 10 2.15 10.58 -23.50
C VAL A 10 1.66 9.15 -23.24
N ILE A 11 2.00 8.21 -24.13
CA ILE A 11 1.64 6.80 -23.94
C ILE A 11 2.25 6.24 -22.66
N LEU A 12 3.52 6.53 -22.39
CA LEU A 12 4.21 6.10 -21.19
C LEU A 12 3.55 6.67 -19.93
N GLY A 13 3.21 7.95 -19.93
CA GLY A 13 2.52 8.61 -18.82
C GLY A 13 1.16 8.00 -18.52
N VAL A 14 0.37 7.73 -19.55
CA VAL A 14 -0.94 7.08 -19.43
C VAL A 14 -0.78 5.66 -18.85
N LEU A 15 0.21 4.91 -19.33
CA LEU A 15 0.49 3.57 -18.86
C LEU A 15 0.84 3.57 -17.36
N LEU A 16 1.71 4.47 -16.92
CA LEU A 16 2.10 4.62 -15.52
C LEU A 16 0.89 4.99 -14.65
N TYR A 17 0.04 5.89 -15.12
CA TYR A 17 -1.17 6.27 -14.41
C TYR A 17 -2.12 5.08 -14.24
N VAL A 18 -2.33 4.30 -15.30
CA VAL A 18 -3.21 3.11 -15.25
C VAL A 18 -2.66 2.07 -14.26
N LEU A 19 -1.35 1.84 -14.26
CA LEU A 19 -0.72 0.92 -13.32
C LEU A 19 -0.91 1.40 -11.87
N TYR A 20 -0.73 2.68 -11.61
CA TYR A 20 -0.97 3.25 -10.28
C TYR A 20 -2.43 3.09 -9.84
N ASP A 21 -3.37 3.44 -10.71
CA ASP A 21 -4.82 3.39 -10.42
C ASP A 21 -5.31 1.97 -10.14
N ARG A 22 -4.67 0.96 -10.75
CA ARG A 22 -5.01 -0.45 -10.52
C ARG A 22 -4.27 -1.10 -9.36
N GLY A 23 -3.41 -0.35 -8.68
CA GLY A 23 -2.66 -0.84 -7.52
C GLY A 23 -1.42 -1.65 -7.86
N TYR A 24 -0.94 -1.62 -9.10
CA TYR A 24 0.30 -2.29 -9.49
C TYR A 24 1.55 -1.46 -9.18
N LEU A 25 1.39 -0.15 -9.00
CA LEU A 25 2.50 0.77 -8.81
C LEU A 25 2.33 1.53 -7.50
N PRO A 26 3.02 1.13 -6.41
CA PRO A 26 2.96 1.85 -5.15
C PRO A 26 3.77 3.14 -5.20
N VAL A 27 3.36 4.12 -4.40
CA VAL A 27 4.12 5.36 -4.20
C VAL A 27 4.80 5.30 -2.85
N LYS A 28 6.12 5.49 -2.84
CA LYS A 28 6.93 5.50 -1.64
C LYS A 28 7.38 6.91 -1.31
N SER A 29 7.13 7.34 -0.09
CA SER A 29 7.62 8.60 0.47
C SER A 29 8.27 8.30 1.81
N MET A 30 9.42 7.64 1.76
CA MET A 30 10.10 7.15 2.96
C MET A 30 11.60 7.10 2.78
N SER A 31 12.32 7.08 3.90
CA SER A 31 13.75 6.82 3.98
C SER A 31 14.01 5.58 4.82
N ALA A 32 15.01 4.80 4.45
CA ALA A 32 15.42 3.61 5.19
C ALA A 32 16.89 3.31 4.91
N ILE A 33 17.57 2.68 5.88
CA ILE A 33 18.94 2.17 5.66
C ILE A 33 18.89 1.02 4.68
N HIS A 34 17.91 0.13 4.83
CA HIS A 34 17.60 -0.89 3.84
C HIS A 34 16.10 -1.12 3.82
N PHE A 35 15.59 -1.52 2.66
CA PHE A 35 14.18 -1.84 2.48
C PHE A 35 14.04 -2.86 1.36
N ILE A 36 13.48 -4.02 1.70
CA ILE A 36 13.16 -5.07 0.74
C ILE A 36 11.70 -5.43 0.98
N GLY A 37 10.86 -5.19 -0.01
CA GLY A 37 9.46 -5.46 0.19
C GLY A 37 8.63 -5.39 -1.07
N SER A 38 7.37 -5.76 -0.92
CA SER A 38 6.36 -5.74 -1.97
C SER A 38 5.04 -5.26 -1.39
N MET A 39 4.37 -4.37 -2.12
CA MET A 39 2.99 -4.00 -1.82
C MET A 39 2.00 -5.03 -2.36
N GLY A 40 2.50 -6.13 -2.92
CA GLY A 40 1.67 -7.19 -3.44
C GLY A 40 0.87 -6.81 -4.67
N ALA A 41 1.48 -6.07 -5.61
CA ALA A 41 0.82 -5.60 -6.82
C ALA A 41 0.01 -6.72 -7.50
N GLY A 42 -1.30 -6.53 -7.64
CA GLY A 42 -2.19 -7.53 -8.21
C GLY A 42 -2.54 -8.70 -7.29
N THR A 43 -2.07 -8.72 -6.05
CA THR A 43 -2.37 -9.76 -5.06
C THR A 43 -3.00 -9.16 -3.80
N ASN A 44 -3.51 -10.04 -2.92
CA ASN A 44 -4.12 -9.63 -1.65
C ASN A 44 -3.13 -9.73 -0.49
N LYS A 45 -1.88 -9.36 -0.74
CA LYS A 45 -0.81 -9.47 0.26
C LYS A 45 0.24 -8.39 0.03
N ALA A 46 0.75 -7.83 1.12
CA ALA A 46 1.88 -6.92 1.11
C ALA A 46 2.87 -7.33 2.21
N SER A 47 4.16 -7.26 1.94
CA SER A 47 5.19 -7.62 2.92
C SER A 47 6.46 -6.81 2.72
N ALA A 48 7.22 -6.61 3.79
CA ALA A 48 8.51 -5.94 3.72
C ALA A 48 9.40 -6.30 4.90
N ALA A 49 10.71 -6.26 4.66
CA ALA A 49 11.75 -6.26 5.67
C ALA A 49 12.53 -4.95 5.55
N PHE A 50 12.83 -4.30 6.66
CA PHE A 50 13.38 -2.94 6.63
C PHE A 50 14.24 -2.63 7.86
N GLY A 51 15.11 -1.65 7.73
CA GLY A 51 15.95 -1.14 8.80
C GLY A 51 15.89 0.38 8.87
N SER A 52 15.65 0.93 10.06
CA SER A 52 15.57 2.37 10.32
C SER A 52 14.66 3.11 9.33
N ALA A 53 13.49 2.55 9.07
CA ALA A 53 12.55 3.10 8.10
C ALA A 53 11.70 4.21 8.71
N SER A 54 11.55 5.31 7.99
CA SER A 54 10.67 6.43 8.35
C SER A 54 9.97 6.95 7.10
N GLY A 55 8.68 7.23 7.23
CA GLY A 55 7.85 7.70 6.12
C GLY A 55 6.70 6.76 5.85
N GLN A 56 6.25 6.71 4.61
CA GLN A 56 5.08 5.90 4.24
C GLN A 56 5.15 5.35 2.82
N ILE A 57 4.41 4.25 2.61
CA ILE A 57 4.16 3.66 1.30
C ILE A 57 2.66 3.70 1.07
N ARG A 58 2.22 4.07 -0.13
CA ARG A 58 0.82 4.18 -0.49
C ARG A 58 0.53 3.37 -1.75
N ARG A 59 -0.57 2.63 -1.71
CA ARG A 59 -1.08 1.85 -2.84
C ARG A 59 -2.58 2.04 -2.97
N VAL A 60 -3.07 2.13 -4.22
CA VAL A 60 -4.50 2.09 -4.51
C VAL A 60 -5.00 0.65 -4.43
N LEU A 61 -6.10 0.45 -3.72
CA LEU A 61 -6.81 -0.83 -3.63
C LEU A 61 -8.15 -0.74 -4.33
N ARG A 62 -8.43 -1.71 -5.20
CA ARG A 62 -9.76 -1.88 -5.81
C ARG A 62 -10.20 -3.31 -5.59
N PHE A 63 -11.37 -3.48 -5.00
CA PHE A 63 -11.92 -4.79 -4.69
C PHE A 63 -12.80 -5.29 -5.83
N LYS A 64 -12.73 -6.59 -6.10
CA LYS A 64 -13.49 -7.24 -7.18
C LYS A 64 -14.93 -7.49 -6.80
N GLU A 65 -15.25 -7.52 -5.52
CA GLU A 65 -16.57 -7.83 -5.00
C GLU A 65 -16.94 -6.89 -3.86
N SER A 66 -18.23 -6.58 -3.76
CA SER A 66 -18.76 -5.83 -2.61
C SER A 66 -19.03 -6.82 -1.48
N LYS A 67 -18.13 -6.85 -0.50
CA LYS A 67 -18.22 -7.72 0.68
C LYS A 67 -17.32 -7.21 1.80
N PRO A 68 -17.49 -7.70 3.04
CA PRO A 68 -16.51 -7.43 4.07
C PRO A 68 -15.20 -8.19 3.78
N TYR A 69 -14.07 -7.50 3.86
CA TYR A 69 -12.74 -8.07 3.74
C TYR A 69 -12.05 -8.03 5.08
N GLU A 70 -11.52 -9.16 5.51
CA GLU A 70 -10.74 -9.25 6.74
C GLU A 70 -9.27 -9.00 6.42
N PHE A 71 -8.69 -8.00 7.09
CA PHE A 71 -7.28 -7.66 7.00
C PHE A 71 -6.54 -8.22 8.20
N THR A 72 -5.39 -8.83 7.96
CA THR A 72 -4.53 -9.38 9.01
C THR A 72 -3.12 -8.83 8.86
N PHE A 73 -2.62 -8.23 9.94
CA PHE A 73 -1.27 -7.70 10.04
C PHE A 73 -0.42 -8.62 10.92
N LYS A 74 0.69 -9.12 10.40
CA LYS A 74 1.67 -9.91 11.15
C LYS A 74 3.01 -9.22 11.01
N GLY A 75 3.66 -8.94 12.13
CA GLY A 75 4.94 -8.25 12.09
C GLY A 75 5.84 -8.64 13.24
N LYS A 76 7.14 -8.60 12.95
CA LYS A 76 8.20 -8.68 13.96
C LYS A 76 8.93 -7.36 13.94
N ILE A 77 8.44 -6.40 14.70
CA ILE A 77 9.00 -5.06 14.76
C ILE A 77 9.95 -5.02 15.95
N THR A 78 11.24 -4.86 15.67
CA THR A 78 12.30 -4.86 16.69
C THR A 78 12.59 -3.47 17.23
N LYS A 79 12.24 -2.42 16.46
CA LYS A 79 12.45 -1.02 16.84
C LYS A 79 11.41 -0.15 16.13
N GLY A 80 10.94 0.90 16.82
CA GLY A 80 9.99 1.84 16.28
C GLY A 80 8.59 1.28 16.12
N THR A 81 7.80 1.89 15.24
CA THR A 81 6.41 1.51 14.98
C THR A 81 6.09 1.42 13.50
N VAL A 82 5.19 0.49 13.17
CA VAL A 82 4.63 0.33 11.82
C VAL A 82 3.12 0.27 11.95
N GLN A 83 2.42 1.06 11.15
CA GLN A 83 0.96 1.10 11.12
C GLN A 83 0.47 0.96 9.68
N ALA A 84 -0.60 0.19 9.50
CA ALA A 84 -1.27 0.04 8.21
C ALA A 84 -2.65 0.69 8.29
N TYR A 85 -2.97 1.52 7.30
CA TYR A 85 -4.24 2.23 7.20
C TYR A 85 -4.95 1.85 5.93
N VAL A 86 -6.26 1.65 6.01
CA VAL A 86 -7.13 1.54 4.84
C VAL A 86 -8.05 2.75 4.83
N LEU A 87 -8.02 3.52 3.75
CA LEU A 87 -8.74 4.79 3.62
C LEU A 87 -9.66 4.75 2.41
N GLU A 88 -10.85 5.28 2.56
CA GLU A 88 -11.71 5.63 1.45
C GLU A 88 -11.58 7.12 1.21
N SER A 89 -10.92 7.50 0.09
CA SER A 89 -10.84 8.87 -0.44
C SER A 89 -10.49 9.97 0.59
N ASN A 90 -9.30 10.11 1.09
CA ASN A 90 -8.77 11.22 1.93
C ASN A 90 -9.53 11.53 3.23
N LYS A 91 -10.32 10.61 3.73
CA LYS A 91 -11.09 10.78 4.97
C LYS A 91 -10.41 10.08 6.15
N ILE A 92 -11.15 10.00 7.25
CA ILE A 92 -10.73 9.23 8.43
C ILE A 92 -10.48 7.78 8.00
N PRO A 93 -9.40 7.14 8.48
CA PRO A 93 -9.13 5.73 8.16
C PRO A 93 -10.30 4.82 8.52
N ASP A 94 -10.73 3.99 7.57
CA ASP A 94 -11.74 2.96 7.83
C ASP A 94 -11.19 1.86 8.71
N LEU A 95 -9.87 1.66 8.67
CA LEU A 95 -9.19 0.62 9.42
C LEU A 95 -7.75 1.05 9.72
N VAL A 96 -7.32 0.81 10.95
CA VAL A 96 -5.94 1.00 11.39
C VAL A 96 -5.45 -0.30 12.00
N LEU A 97 -4.35 -0.84 11.48
CA LEU A 97 -3.73 -2.06 11.98
C LEU A 97 -2.31 -1.80 12.45
N ASP A 98 -1.94 -2.42 13.56
CA ASP A 98 -0.58 -2.41 14.10
C ASP A 98 -0.36 -3.67 14.95
N SER A 99 0.75 -3.72 15.70
CA SER A 99 1.06 -4.87 16.56
C SER A 99 0.04 -5.07 17.68
N ASP A 100 -0.63 -4.01 18.13
CA ASP A 100 -1.64 -4.05 19.18
C ASP A 100 -3.04 -4.35 18.62
N CYS A 101 -3.28 -4.03 17.35
CA CYS A 101 -4.55 -4.28 16.68
C CYS A 101 -4.28 -4.97 15.33
N PRO A 102 -3.99 -6.30 15.34
CA PRO A 102 -3.47 -7.00 14.16
C PRO A 102 -4.52 -7.43 13.13
N SER A 103 -5.79 -7.23 13.39
CA SER A 103 -6.84 -7.61 12.43
C SER A 103 -8.03 -6.67 12.48
N GLY A 104 -8.76 -6.63 11.38
CA GLY A 104 -9.98 -5.84 11.28
C GLY A 104 -10.69 -6.10 9.97
N ILE A 105 -11.91 -5.58 9.85
CA ILE A 105 -12.78 -5.80 8.69
C ILE A 105 -13.08 -4.46 8.03
N VAL A 106 -12.95 -4.43 6.69
CA VAL A 106 -13.36 -3.31 5.85
C VAL A 106 -14.53 -3.78 4.98
N HIS A 107 -15.64 -3.05 5.04
CA HIS A 107 -16.78 -3.29 4.16
C HIS A 107 -16.52 -2.61 2.82
N ALA A 108 -15.95 -3.36 1.89
CA ALA A 108 -15.53 -2.86 0.60
C ALA A 108 -16.66 -2.91 -0.43
N GLU A 109 -16.69 -1.91 -1.31
CA GLU A 109 -17.62 -1.85 -2.44
C GLU A 109 -16.85 -2.00 -3.76
N LYS A 110 -17.40 -2.80 -4.66
CA LYS A 110 -16.83 -3.03 -5.99
C LYS A 110 -16.72 -1.71 -6.76
N GLY A 111 -15.54 -1.47 -7.33
CA GLY A 111 -15.27 -0.29 -8.15
C GLY A 111 -14.93 0.97 -7.37
N GLN A 112 -15.09 0.95 -6.05
CA GLN A 112 -14.70 2.05 -5.17
C GLN A 112 -13.17 2.08 -5.03
N ARG A 113 -12.60 3.27 -5.00
CA ARG A 113 -11.15 3.44 -4.80
C ARG A 113 -10.85 3.54 -3.31
N TYR A 114 -9.98 2.67 -2.82
CA TYR A 114 -9.43 2.69 -1.48
C TYR A 114 -7.93 2.90 -1.54
N TYR A 115 -7.35 3.34 -0.43
CA TYR A 115 -5.91 3.51 -0.32
C TYR A 115 -5.37 2.69 0.84
N LEU A 116 -4.33 1.90 0.57
CA LEU A 116 -3.56 1.22 1.60
C LEU A 116 -2.31 2.05 1.86
N VAL A 117 -2.14 2.49 3.10
CA VAL A 117 -0.98 3.27 3.52
C VAL A 117 -0.27 2.53 4.64
N ILE A 118 1.02 2.30 4.47
CA ILE A 118 1.88 1.73 5.51
C ILE A 118 2.82 2.83 6.00
N ARG A 119 2.73 3.15 7.28
CA ARG A 119 3.52 4.22 7.89
C ARG A 119 4.58 3.65 8.82
N PHE A 120 5.79 4.17 8.69
CA PHE A 120 6.95 3.77 9.48
C PHE A 120 7.45 4.94 10.32
N GLN A 121 7.78 4.67 11.60
CA GLN A 121 8.40 5.65 12.50
C GLN A 121 9.64 5.02 13.12
N ASN A 122 10.82 5.33 12.58
CA ASN A 122 12.10 4.79 13.01
C ASN A 122 12.05 3.29 13.21
N ALA A 123 11.42 2.59 12.27
CA ALA A 123 11.06 1.20 12.40
C ALA A 123 12.10 0.27 11.82
N SER A 124 12.36 -0.83 12.50
CA SER A 124 13.19 -1.92 12.03
C SER A 124 12.45 -3.23 12.27
N GLY A 125 12.53 -4.15 11.32
CA GLY A 125 11.87 -5.45 11.41
C GLY A 125 11.28 -5.89 10.08
N GLU A 126 10.18 -6.63 10.17
CA GLU A 126 9.44 -7.11 9.00
C GLU A 126 7.94 -7.16 9.27
N TYR A 127 7.14 -7.08 8.23
CA TYR A 127 5.69 -7.25 8.35
C TYR A 127 5.13 -8.01 7.14
N THR A 128 3.96 -8.61 7.36
CA THR A 128 3.10 -9.17 6.30
C THR A 128 1.68 -8.74 6.56
N LEU A 129 1.06 -8.11 5.57
CA LEU A 129 -0.33 -7.72 5.58
C LEU A 129 -1.07 -8.52 4.51
N SER A 130 -2.17 -9.15 4.89
CA SER A 130 -3.01 -9.91 3.95
C SER A 130 -4.48 -9.58 4.16
N TRP A 131 -5.28 -9.76 3.12
CA TRP A 131 -6.73 -9.55 3.18
C TRP A 131 -7.47 -10.51 2.27
N LYS A 132 -8.67 -10.88 2.68
CA LYS A 132 -9.55 -11.78 1.92
C LYS A 132 -11.02 -11.61 2.28
#